data_8552f82265ad552689592d17487f4c95
#
_entry.id   8552f82265ad552689592d17487f4c95
#
_cell.length_a   1.000
_cell.length_b   1.000
_cell.length_c   1.000
_cell.angle_alpha   90.00
_cell.angle_beta   90.00
_cell.angle_gamma   90.00
#
_symmetry.space_group_name_H-M   'P 1'
#
loop_
_entity.id
_entity.type
_entity.pdbx_description
1 polymer ?
#
loop_
_entity_poly.entity_id
_entity_poly.type
_entity_poly.pdbx_seq_one_letter_code
_entity_poly.pdbx_strand_id
1 'polypeptide(L)'
;MVLADGKGTPLGIHLEAASPAEVKLLEETLNSVKVKKRRGKRRRPHKPERLIGDRAYDSNPARVLLVKREIEPIIPKRKNNGVATHQDGRKLRRYKRRWIIERTNSWLQNFRRLVVRYERKAKNFEALVHMACALITLKRVLG
;
A
#
# COMPACT_ATOMS: atom_id res chain seq x y z
N MET A 1 1.29 7.45 2.43
CA MET A 1 1.10 5.97 2.41
C MET A 1 1.41 5.41 1.03
N VAL A 2 2.04 4.23 0.95
CA VAL A 2 2.42 3.58 -0.33
C VAL A 2 1.85 2.18 -0.36
N LEU A 3 1.31 1.76 -1.51
CA LEU A 3 0.97 0.38 -1.82
C LEU A 3 1.95 -0.21 -2.82
N ALA A 4 2.40 -1.44 -2.59
CA ALA A 4 3.28 -2.15 -3.51
C ALA A 4 2.72 -3.55 -3.82
N ASP A 5 3.11 -4.09 -4.97
CA ASP A 5 2.81 -5.48 -5.34
C ASP A 5 3.67 -6.48 -4.55
N GLY A 6 3.42 -7.77 -4.75
CA GLY A 6 4.18 -8.84 -4.10
C GLY A 6 5.67 -8.92 -4.50
N LYS A 7 6.13 -8.06 -5.41
CA LYS A 7 7.53 -7.90 -5.82
C LYS A 7 8.14 -6.58 -5.34
N GLY A 8 7.34 -5.72 -4.69
CA GLY A 8 7.76 -4.41 -4.19
C GLY A 8 7.66 -3.29 -5.23
N THR A 9 6.96 -3.49 -6.34
CA THR A 9 6.70 -2.42 -7.31
C THR A 9 5.62 -1.50 -6.76
N PRO A 10 5.84 -0.17 -6.66
CA PRO A 10 4.81 0.76 -6.23
C PRO A 10 3.59 0.72 -7.15
N LEU A 11 2.39 0.59 -6.59
CA LEU A 11 1.12 0.53 -7.32
C LEU A 11 0.25 1.76 -7.09
N GLY A 12 0.29 2.33 -5.91
CA GLY A 12 -0.51 3.47 -5.51
C GLY A 12 0.13 4.25 -4.37
N ILE A 13 -0.12 5.55 -4.35
CA ILE A 13 0.41 6.47 -3.36
C ILE A 13 -0.70 7.42 -2.97
N HIS A 14 -0.77 7.74 -1.69
CA HIS A 14 -1.53 8.85 -1.16
C HIS A 14 -0.68 9.61 -0.15
N LEU A 15 -0.62 10.94 -0.33
CA LEU A 15 0.10 11.87 0.55
C LEU A 15 -0.91 12.71 1.31
N GLU A 16 -0.73 12.75 2.62
CA GLU A 16 -1.53 13.57 3.53
C GLU A 16 -0.61 14.21 4.58
N ALA A 17 -1.14 15.19 5.30
CA ALA A 17 -0.46 15.74 6.48
C ALA A 17 -0.19 14.64 7.52
N ALA A 18 0.81 14.82 8.37
CA ALA A 18 1.18 13.81 9.38
C ALA A 18 0.11 13.57 10.48
N SER A 19 -0.93 14.42 10.55
CA SER A 19 -1.94 14.39 11.61
C SER A 19 -2.94 13.21 11.52
N PRO A 20 -3.45 12.78 10.35
CA PRO A 20 -4.37 11.65 10.28
C PRO A 20 -3.67 10.32 10.55
N ALA A 21 -4.32 9.43 11.32
CA ALA A 21 -3.84 8.07 11.47
C ALA A 21 -3.80 7.37 10.10
N GLU A 22 -2.70 6.68 9.78
CA GLU A 22 -2.47 6.03 8.48
C GLU A 22 -3.62 5.11 8.03
N VAL A 23 -4.31 4.47 8.98
CA VAL A 23 -5.45 3.60 8.67
C VAL A 23 -6.59 4.33 7.95
N LYS A 24 -6.74 5.66 8.19
CA LYS A 24 -7.75 6.49 7.53
C LYS A 24 -7.42 6.75 6.06
N LEU A 25 -6.14 6.68 5.70
CA LEU A 25 -5.66 6.91 4.33
C LEU A 25 -5.75 5.65 3.44
N LEU A 26 -6.16 4.51 4.02
CA LEU A 26 -6.19 3.24 3.30
C LEU A 26 -7.11 3.28 2.09
N GLU A 27 -8.29 3.89 2.22
CA GLU A 27 -9.28 3.95 1.14
C GLU A 27 -8.78 4.77 -0.04
N GLU A 28 -8.26 5.98 0.23
CA GLU A 28 -7.72 6.87 -0.80
C GLU A 28 -6.49 6.27 -1.47
N THR A 29 -5.64 5.60 -0.70
CA THR A 29 -4.49 4.90 -1.27
C THR A 29 -4.91 3.73 -2.17
N LEU A 30 -5.93 2.97 -1.81
CA LEU A 30 -6.51 1.93 -2.67
C LEU A 30 -7.12 2.53 -3.95
N ASN A 31 -7.78 3.69 -3.85
CA ASN A 31 -8.36 4.40 -4.98
C ASN A 31 -7.29 4.98 -5.94
N SER A 32 -6.09 5.29 -5.43
CA SER A 32 -4.97 5.79 -6.24
C SER A 32 -4.38 4.72 -7.18
N VAL A 33 -4.68 3.43 -6.96
CA VAL A 33 -4.17 2.33 -7.78
C VAL A 33 -4.80 2.35 -9.17
N LYS A 34 -4.05 2.78 -10.18
CA LYS A 34 -4.47 2.85 -11.57
C LYS A 34 -3.75 1.79 -12.41
N VAL A 35 -4.22 0.55 -12.36
CA VAL A 35 -3.68 -0.51 -13.24
C VAL A 35 -4.44 -0.53 -14.55
N LYS A 36 -3.79 -0.17 -15.66
CA LYS A 36 -4.41 -0.20 -16.98
C LYS A 36 -4.73 -1.65 -17.41
N LYS A 37 -5.92 -1.87 -17.97
CA LYS A 37 -6.29 -3.16 -18.58
C LYS A 37 -5.36 -3.45 -19.75
N ARG A 38 -4.78 -4.63 -19.80
CA ARG A 38 -4.08 -5.11 -21.00
C ARG A 38 -5.10 -5.32 -22.11
N ARG A 39 -4.89 -4.69 -23.29
CA ARG A 39 -5.79 -4.84 -24.47
C ARG A 39 -6.03 -6.31 -24.76
N GLY A 40 -7.28 -6.73 -24.97
CA GLY A 40 -7.65 -8.03 -25.53
C GLY A 40 -8.12 -9.11 -24.54
N LYS A 41 -8.10 -8.92 -23.23
CA LYS A 41 -8.71 -9.89 -22.30
C LYS A 41 -9.78 -9.21 -21.45
N ARG A 42 -11.01 -9.79 -21.43
CA ARG A 42 -12.09 -9.46 -20.46
C ARG A 42 -11.65 -9.81 -19.04
N ARG A 43 -10.56 -9.22 -18.55
CA ARG A 43 -10.19 -9.34 -17.14
C ARG A 43 -10.86 -8.22 -16.36
N ARG A 44 -11.50 -8.60 -15.26
CA ARG A 44 -11.96 -7.69 -14.21
C ARG A 44 -10.82 -6.71 -13.86
N PRO A 45 -11.11 -5.46 -13.45
CA PRO A 45 -10.05 -4.55 -13.00
C PRO A 45 -9.16 -5.31 -12.02
N HIS A 46 -7.84 -5.14 -12.13
CA HIS A 46 -6.86 -5.83 -11.29
C HIS A 46 -7.04 -5.34 -9.84
N LYS A 47 -7.99 -5.97 -9.19
CA LYS A 47 -8.26 -5.83 -7.78
C LYS A 47 -7.25 -6.70 -7.06
N PRO A 48 -6.54 -6.21 -6.05
CA PRO A 48 -5.68 -7.05 -5.25
C PRO A 48 -6.53 -8.14 -4.56
N GLU A 49 -6.09 -9.38 -4.65
CA GLU A 49 -6.75 -10.48 -3.92
C GLU A 49 -6.56 -10.34 -2.41
N ARG A 50 -5.43 -9.77 -2.00
CA ARG A 50 -5.00 -9.69 -0.60
C ARG A 50 -4.28 -8.40 -0.33
N LEU A 51 -4.43 -7.90 0.91
CA LEU A 51 -3.66 -6.78 1.42
C LEU A 51 -2.97 -7.21 2.71
N ILE A 52 -1.63 -7.08 2.72
CA ILE A 52 -0.81 -7.30 3.91
C ILE A 52 -0.56 -5.93 4.55
N GLY A 53 -1.01 -5.75 5.77
CA GLY A 53 -0.80 -4.53 6.56
C GLY A 53 -0.23 -4.85 7.94
N ASP A 54 0.36 -3.87 8.60
CA ASP A 54 0.83 -4.03 9.96
C ASP A 54 -0.33 -3.94 10.98
N ARG A 55 -0.01 -4.08 12.26
CA ARG A 55 -0.98 -3.99 13.35
C ARG A 55 -1.64 -2.62 13.46
N ALA A 56 -1.04 -1.55 12.93
CA ALA A 56 -1.62 -0.22 12.95
C ALA A 56 -2.92 -0.16 12.13
N TYR A 57 -3.03 -1.02 11.12
CA TYR A 57 -4.22 -1.14 10.27
C TYR A 57 -5.32 -2.06 10.87
N ASP A 58 -5.09 -2.66 12.05
CA ASP A 58 -6.10 -3.49 12.69
C ASP A 58 -7.21 -2.64 13.31
N SER A 59 -8.17 -2.28 12.49
CA SER A 59 -9.39 -1.58 12.87
C SER A 59 -10.60 -2.18 12.15
N ASN A 60 -11.77 -2.14 12.79
CA ASN A 60 -13.01 -2.64 12.20
C ASN A 60 -13.35 -1.93 10.88
N PRO A 61 -13.28 -0.59 10.78
CA PRO A 61 -13.55 0.11 9.52
C PRO A 61 -12.64 -0.35 8.39
N ALA A 62 -11.32 -0.52 8.64
CA ALA A 62 -10.39 -0.98 7.62
C ALA A 62 -10.70 -2.42 7.16
N ARG A 63 -11.03 -3.32 8.09
CA ARG A 63 -11.41 -4.71 7.75
C ARG A 63 -12.70 -4.76 6.95
N VAL A 64 -13.73 -4.01 7.36
CA VAL A 64 -15.01 -3.90 6.64
C VAL A 64 -14.79 -3.34 5.23
N LEU A 65 -13.99 -2.28 5.09
CA LEU A 65 -13.63 -1.71 3.79
C LEU A 65 -12.99 -2.75 2.87
N LEU A 66 -12.01 -3.50 3.37
CA LEU A 66 -11.31 -4.51 2.58
C LEU A 66 -12.26 -5.66 2.16
N VAL A 67 -13.08 -6.15 3.09
CA VAL A 67 -14.08 -7.21 2.81
C VAL A 67 -15.10 -6.73 1.80
N LYS A 68 -15.66 -5.51 1.94
CA LYS A 68 -16.59 -4.92 0.95
C LYS A 68 -15.97 -4.82 -0.45
N ARG A 69 -14.66 -4.59 -0.50
CA ARG A 69 -13.89 -4.59 -1.76
C ARG A 69 -13.46 -6.00 -2.19
N GLU A 70 -13.88 -7.05 -1.47
CA GLU A 70 -13.51 -8.46 -1.64
C GLU A 70 -11.97 -8.63 -1.64
N ILE A 71 -11.24 -7.88 -0.84
CA ILE A 71 -9.79 -7.96 -0.61
C ILE A 71 -9.59 -8.70 0.71
N GLU A 72 -8.84 -9.79 0.70
CA GLU A 72 -8.53 -10.55 1.92
C GLU A 72 -7.54 -9.76 2.80
N PRO A 73 -7.94 -9.30 4.03
CA PRO A 73 -7.03 -8.61 4.93
C PRO A 73 -6.08 -9.60 5.62
N ILE A 74 -4.77 -9.39 5.51
CA ILE A 74 -3.74 -10.11 6.24
C ILE A 74 -3.08 -9.13 7.20
N ILE A 75 -3.78 -8.85 8.30
CA ILE A 75 -3.42 -7.86 9.30
C ILE A 75 -3.44 -8.56 10.68
N PRO A 76 -2.30 -8.58 11.41
CA PRO A 76 -2.26 -9.19 12.74
C PRO A 76 -3.18 -8.45 13.71
N LYS A 77 -3.86 -9.21 14.59
CA LYS A 77 -4.75 -8.65 15.61
C LYS A 77 -3.97 -7.85 16.65
N ARG A 78 -4.50 -6.70 17.05
CA ARG A 78 -4.06 -5.98 18.26
C ARG A 78 -4.59 -6.70 19.50
N LYS A 79 -3.78 -6.76 20.58
CA LYS A 79 -4.20 -7.39 21.86
C LYS A 79 -5.48 -6.76 22.43
N ASN A 80 -5.67 -5.45 22.23
CA ASN A 80 -6.79 -4.68 22.78
C ASN A 80 -8.00 -4.59 21.84
N ASN A 81 -8.00 -5.27 20.69
CA ASN A 81 -9.13 -5.26 19.79
C ASN A 81 -10.05 -6.43 20.15
N GLY A 82 -11.18 -6.14 20.84
CA GLY A 82 -12.14 -7.13 21.34
C GLY A 82 -12.91 -7.92 20.30
N VAL A 83 -12.76 -7.57 19.00
CA VAL A 83 -13.47 -8.23 17.92
C VAL A 83 -12.90 -9.61 17.64
N ALA A 84 -13.75 -10.63 17.68
CA ALA A 84 -13.41 -11.97 17.23
C ALA A 84 -12.96 -11.92 15.76
N THR A 85 -11.68 -12.15 15.52
CA THR A 85 -11.20 -12.25 14.16
C THR A 85 -11.27 -13.70 13.72
N HIS A 86 -11.97 -13.99 12.65
CA HIS A 86 -11.90 -15.28 11.96
C HIS A 86 -10.56 -15.49 11.24
N GLN A 87 -9.47 -14.98 11.82
CA GLN A 87 -8.15 -15.06 11.23
C GLN A 87 -7.52 -16.40 11.59
N ASP A 88 -7.61 -17.34 10.65
CA ASP A 88 -6.84 -18.58 10.69
C ASP A 88 -5.34 -18.24 10.68
N GLY A 89 -4.57 -18.80 11.61
CA GLY A 89 -3.11 -18.59 11.70
C GLY A 89 -2.36 -18.96 10.43
N ARG A 90 -2.93 -19.80 9.56
CA ARG A 90 -2.40 -20.12 8.23
C ARG A 90 -2.28 -18.88 7.32
N LYS A 91 -3.19 -17.92 7.42
CA LYS A 91 -3.15 -16.68 6.64
C LYS A 91 -2.01 -15.78 7.06
N LEU A 92 -1.65 -15.80 8.35
CA LEU A 92 -0.54 -15.00 8.90
C LEU A 92 0.85 -15.46 8.42
N ARG A 93 1.01 -16.66 7.87
CA ARG A 93 2.27 -17.05 7.21
C ARG A 93 2.67 -16.07 6.11
N ARG A 94 1.68 -15.49 5.42
CA ARG A 94 1.91 -14.48 4.38
C ARG A 94 2.34 -13.13 4.94
N TYR A 95 2.06 -12.86 6.20
CA TYR A 95 2.52 -11.66 6.89
C TYR A 95 4.04 -11.54 6.92
N LYS A 96 4.77 -12.65 6.89
CA LYS A 96 6.23 -12.65 6.76
C LYS A 96 6.71 -11.88 5.52
N ARG A 97 5.87 -11.70 4.49
CA ARG A 97 6.20 -10.92 3.28
C ARG A 97 6.09 -9.40 3.48
N ARG A 98 5.78 -8.92 4.68
CA ARG A 98 5.72 -7.49 5.00
C ARG A 98 7.05 -6.75 4.68
N TRP A 99 8.17 -7.41 4.82
CA TRP A 99 9.47 -6.85 4.47
C TRP A 99 9.55 -6.27 3.04
N ILE A 100 8.66 -6.71 2.13
CA ILE A 100 8.60 -6.22 0.75
C ILE A 100 8.26 -4.73 0.71
N ILE A 101 7.30 -4.26 1.51
CA ILE A 101 6.97 -2.83 1.57
C ILE A 101 8.07 -2.03 2.28
N GLU A 102 8.73 -2.60 3.27
CA GLU A 102 9.88 -1.99 3.95
C GLU A 102 11.02 -1.75 2.94
N ARG A 103 11.30 -2.73 2.10
CA ARG A 103 12.25 -2.61 0.99
C ARG A 103 11.84 -1.53 -0.01
N THR A 104 10.56 -1.46 -0.37
CA THR A 104 10.05 -0.43 -1.28
C THR A 104 10.24 0.96 -0.68
N ASN A 105 9.97 1.13 0.60
CA ASN A 105 10.21 2.37 1.32
C ASN A 105 11.71 2.72 1.35
N SER A 106 12.60 1.75 1.57
CA SER A 106 14.05 1.96 1.48
C SER A 106 14.48 2.44 0.10
N TRP A 107 13.90 1.89 -0.98
CA TRP A 107 14.18 2.39 -2.32
C TRP A 107 13.74 3.84 -2.52
N LEU A 108 12.59 4.24 -1.97
CA LEU A 108 12.13 5.63 -2.02
C LEU A 108 13.07 6.56 -1.23
N GLN A 109 13.61 6.10 -0.10
CA GLN A 109 14.57 6.86 0.71
C GLN A 109 15.93 7.08 0.03
N ASN A 110 16.27 6.31 -1.02
CA ASN A 110 17.45 6.59 -1.83
C ASN A 110 17.33 7.89 -2.64
N PHE A 111 16.14 8.44 -2.79
CA PHE A 111 15.93 9.73 -3.43
C PHE A 111 16.04 10.84 -2.37
N ARG A 112 17.17 11.56 -2.34
CA ARG A 112 17.48 12.60 -1.34
C ARG A 112 16.33 13.58 -1.10
N ARG A 113 15.63 14.00 -2.16
CA ARG A 113 14.49 14.91 -2.10
C ARG A 113 13.24 14.36 -1.44
N LEU A 114 13.16 13.03 -1.25
CA LEU A 114 12.06 12.40 -0.53
C LEU A 114 12.38 12.22 0.96
N VAL A 115 13.65 12.20 1.33
CA VAL A 115 14.09 12.09 2.73
C VAL A 115 13.91 13.42 3.46
N VAL A 116 14.32 14.52 2.81
CA VAL A 116 14.17 15.88 3.33
C VAL A 116 13.28 16.66 2.37
N ARG A 117 12.14 17.08 2.88
CA ARG A 117 11.17 17.85 2.09
C ARG A 117 11.56 19.31 2.06
N TYR A 118 11.90 19.82 0.89
CA TYR A 118 12.13 21.24 0.61
C TYR A 118 10.92 21.92 -0.04
N GLU A 119 10.01 21.15 -0.59
CA GLU A 119 8.85 21.63 -1.34
C GLU A 119 7.80 22.23 -0.39
N ARG A 120 7.52 23.52 -0.55
CA ARG A 120 6.46 24.20 0.21
C ARG A 120 5.06 23.68 -0.15
N LYS A 121 4.82 23.42 -1.44
CA LYS A 121 3.54 22.88 -1.94
C LYS A 121 3.54 21.36 -1.88
N ALA A 122 2.52 20.77 -1.24
CA ALA A 122 2.35 19.32 -1.15
C ALA A 122 2.33 18.64 -2.54
N LYS A 123 1.67 19.27 -3.53
CA LYS A 123 1.60 18.76 -4.92
C LYS A 123 2.98 18.58 -5.57
N ASN A 124 3.93 19.49 -5.28
CA ASN A 124 5.28 19.38 -5.83
C ASN A 124 6.01 18.17 -5.21
N PHE A 125 5.88 17.98 -3.92
CA PHE A 125 6.44 16.82 -3.23
C PHE A 125 5.79 15.52 -3.73
N GLU A 126 4.48 15.49 -3.91
CA GLU A 126 3.75 14.36 -4.49
C GLU A 126 4.27 14.01 -5.89
N ALA A 127 4.51 14.99 -6.74
CA ALA A 127 5.08 14.79 -8.06
C ALA A 127 6.47 14.11 -7.98
N LEU A 128 7.34 14.53 -7.04
CA LEU A 128 8.63 13.88 -6.83
C LEU A 128 8.49 12.43 -6.37
N VAL A 129 7.53 12.13 -5.49
CA VAL A 129 7.25 10.75 -5.07
C VAL A 129 6.78 9.90 -6.26
N HIS A 130 5.91 10.44 -7.12
CA HIS A 130 5.47 9.75 -8.34
C HIS A 130 6.63 9.49 -9.31
N MET A 131 7.53 10.46 -9.49
CA MET A 131 8.74 10.28 -10.32
C MET A 131 9.63 9.17 -9.76
N ALA A 132 9.88 9.15 -8.46
CA ALA A 132 10.66 8.10 -7.80
C ALA A 132 10.03 6.72 -8.00
N CYS A 133 8.72 6.61 -7.84
CA CYS A 133 7.98 5.37 -8.08
C CYS A 133 8.06 4.93 -9.54
N ALA A 134 7.98 5.87 -10.49
CA ALA A 134 8.15 5.57 -11.91
C ALA A 134 9.55 5.04 -12.21
N LEU A 135 10.61 5.64 -11.65
CA LEU A 135 11.98 5.17 -11.80
C LEU A 135 12.21 3.78 -11.19
N ILE A 136 11.66 3.52 -9.99
CA ILE A 136 11.71 2.18 -9.37
C ILE A 136 11.01 1.16 -10.27
N THR A 137 9.83 1.50 -10.79
CA THR A 137 9.07 0.62 -11.69
C THR A 137 9.83 0.35 -12.98
N LEU A 138 10.40 1.39 -13.59
CA LEU A 138 11.18 1.30 -14.83
C LEU A 138 12.38 0.37 -14.65
N LYS A 139 13.18 0.55 -13.60
CA LYS A 139 14.30 -0.34 -13.29
C LYS A 139 13.89 -1.81 -13.16
N ARG A 140 12.68 -2.06 -12.63
CA ARG A 140 12.18 -3.44 -12.48
C ARG A 140 11.64 -4.04 -13.76
N VAL A 141 11.27 -3.23 -14.74
CA VAL A 141 10.77 -3.68 -16.05
C VAL A 141 11.93 -3.93 -17.02
N LEU A 142 12.98 -3.12 -16.90
CA LEU A 142 14.12 -3.18 -17.81
C LEU A 142 15.22 -4.18 -17.37
N GLY A 143 15.18 -4.67 -16.14
CA GLY A 143 16.14 -5.62 -15.60
C GLY A 143 16.77 -5.21 -14.31
#